data_33100505b8c8b5ac277723f912762d01
#
_entry.id   33100505b8c8b5ac277723f912762d01
#
_cell.length_a   1.000
_cell.length_b   1.000
_cell.length_c   1.000
_cell.angle_alpha   90.00
_cell.angle_beta   90.00
_cell.angle_gamma   90.00
#
_symmetry.space_group_name_H-M   'P 1'
#
loop_
_entity.id
_entity.type
_entity.pdbx_description
1 polymer ?
#
loop_
_entity_poly.entity_id
_entity_poly.type
_entity_poly.pdbx_seq_one_letter_code
_entity_poly.pdbx_strand_id
1 'polypeptide(L)'
;YQYMYNALQHNNGNGSFSNISQYTGMAATDWSWSTLLADFDNDGHKDVYITNGLLYDIRNTDADKQVAQYVSDFANDWVAKHPNAGDVKLFDILDIDKTIALLPSVPLKKYAYKNNGSMQFSKVSEDWGLDHASFSNGAAYADLDLDGDIDLVVNNINSPLEILENTQDPITHNFVGLQLVPTQDIPNTSGAKVTLFAGQQVWYKELSATRGYASASSQNIHFGIGKNTAVDSIAIIYPIGGKQTIKNVSINTYQEISALINSRIAPTKTDKNNTIGENSLHPEKIFNRFFTIITP
;
A
#
# COMPACT_ATOMS: atom_id res chain seq x y z
N TYR A 1 10.13 16.81 17.27
CA TYR A 1 10.36 17.18 15.87
C TYR A 1 9.71 16.12 14.98
N GLN A 2 8.82 16.55 14.10
CA GLN A 2 8.25 15.67 13.08
C GLN A 2 9.14 15.76 11.86
N TYR A 3 9.83 14.69 11.53
CA TYR A 3 10.59 14.60 10.30
C TYR A 3 9.67 14.14 9.17
N MET A 4 9.80 14.73 7.99
CA MET A 4 9.05 14.36 6.79
C MET A 4 9.77 13.22 6.06
N TYR A 5 9.77 12.04 6.69
CA TYR A 5 10.34 10.84 6.11
C TYR A 5 9.29 9.74 6.08
N ASN A 6 9.31 8.93 5.04
CA ASN A 6 8.58 7.67 5.05
C ASN A 6 9.09 6.77 6.18
N ALA A 7 8.20 6.01 6.77
CA ALA A 7 8.55 5.03 7.79
C ALA A 7 8.22 3.63 7.28
N LEU A 8 9.23 2.77 7.17
CA LEU A 8 9.08 1.34 6.94
C LEU A 8 9.28 0.61 8.26
N GLN A 9 8.20 0.12 8.85
CA GLN A 9 8.22 -0.55 10.14
C GLN A 9 8.46 -2.05 9.97
N HIS A 10 9.60 -2.53 10.45
CA HIS A 10 9.91 -3.95 10.54
C HIS A 10 9.50 -4.49 11.92
N ASN A 11 8.74 -5.58 11.92
CA ASN A 11 8.37 -6.26 13.15
C ASN A 11 9.52 -7.15 13.63
N ASN A 12 10.04 -6.86 14.84
CA ASN A 12 11.18 -7.58 15.41
C ASN A 12 10.82 -8.97 15.99
N GLY A 13 9.52 -9.34 15.98
CA GLY A 13 9.07 -10.64 16.50
C GLY A 13 8.95 -10.74 18.03
N ASN A 14 9.20 -9.66 18.74
CA ASN A 14 9.17 -9.58 20.20
C ASN A 14 8.15 -8.56 20.75
N GLY A 15 7.20 -8.13 19.89
CA GLY A 15 6.22 -7.09 20.22
C GLY A 15 6.74 -5.66 19.98
N SER A 16 7.94 -5.48 19.45
CA SER A 16 8.48 -4.19 19.06
C SER A 16 8.65 -4.06 17.55
N PHE A 17 8.75 -2.81 17.08
CA PHE A 17 8.98 -2.48 15.67
C PHE A 17 10.20 -1.58 15.53
N SER A 18 10.93 -1.72 14.43
CA SER A 18 12.05 -0.87 14.07
C SER A 18 11.77 -0.17 12.75
N ASN A 19 11.99 1.16 12.72
CA ASN A 19 11.95 1.89 11.46
C ASN A 19 13.23 1.64 10.68
N ILE A 20 13.09 0.98 9.53
CA ILE A 20 14.22 0.62 8.64
C ILE A 20 14.23 1.41 7.34
N SER A 21 13.38 2.44 7.20
CA SER A 21 13.23 3.19 5.94
C SER A 21 14.53 3.83 5.44
N GLN A 22 15.40 4.32 6.33
CA GLN A 22 16.71 4.84 5.95
C GLN A 22 17.66 3.73 5.47
N TYR A 23 17.64 2.59 6.17
CA TYR A 23 18.46 1.43 5.81
C TYR A 23 18.09 0.86 4.44
N THR A 24 16.80 0.88 4.10
CA THR A 24 16.26 0.35 2.83
C THR A 24 16.24 1.38 1.69
N GLY A 25 16.66 2.62 1.94
CA GLY A 25 16.66 3.69 0.94
C GLY A 25 15.29 4.28 0.63
N MET A 26 14.25 3.96 1.42
CA MET A 26 12.87 4.40 1.19
C MET A 26 12.46 5.63 2.00
N ALA A 27 13.36 6.19 2.79
CA ALA A 27 13.03 7.30 3.68
C ALA A 27 12.64 8.59 2.96
N ALA A 28 13.19 8.82 1.77
CA ALA A 28 12.98 10.04 0.99
C ALA A 28 12.53 9.69 -0.44
N THR A 29 11.25 9.83 -0.70
CA THR A 29 10.62 9.58 -2.00
C THR A 29 9.72 10.75 -2.42
N ASP A 30 10.18 11.96 -2.17
CA ASP A 30 9.46 13.21 -2.41
C ASP A 30 8.08 13.27 -1.72
N TRP A 31 7.05 13.73 -2.43
CA TRP A 31 5.69 13.83 -1.90
C TRP A 31 4.91 12.53 -2.14
N SER A 32 5.12 11.57 -1.26
CA SER A 32 4.50 10.24 -1.35
C SER A 32 3.03 10.24 -0.90
N TRP A 33 2.17 9.54 -1.64
CA TRP A 33 0.75 9.41 -1.35
C TRP A 33 0.34 7.97 -1.04
N SER A 34 0.18 7.17 -2.09
CA SER A 34 -0.22 5.77 -1.94
C SER A 34 1.01 4.90 -1.81
N THR A 35 1.02 4.04 -0.81
CA THR A 35 2.03 3.00 -0.67
C THR A 35 1.34 1.65 -0.73
N LEU A 36 1.76 0.82 -1.69
CA LEU A 36 1.28 -0.53 -1.87
C LEU A 36 2.38 -1.52 -1.54
N LEU A 37 2.02 -2.56 -0.80
CA LEU A 37 2.88 -3.70 -0.48
C LEU A 37 2.25 -4.94 -1.10
N ALA A 38 2.79 -5.39 -2.23
CA ALA A 38 2.37 -6.59 -2.94
C ALA A 38 3.60 -7.33 -3.46
N ASP A 39 3.43 -8.58 -3.78
CA ASP A 39 4.45 -9.41 -4.39
C ASP A 39 4.24 -9.33 -5.90
N PHE A 40 4.93 -8.39 -6.54
CA PHE A 40 4.72 -8.10 -7.96
C PHE A 40 5.47 -9.06 -8.88
N ASP A 41 6.48 -9.75 -8.38
CA ASP A 41 7.25 -10.70 -9.17
C ASP A 41 7.09 -12.17 -8.72
N ASN A 42 6.09 -12.42 -7.85
CA ASN A 42 5.72 -13.76 -7.36
C ASN A 42 6.86 -14.53 -6.68
N ASP A 43 7.91 -13.85 -6.20
CA ASP A 43 9.06 -14.49 -5.55
C ASP A 43 8.79 -14.89 -4.08
N GLY A 44 7.64 -14.52 -3.54
CA GLY A 44 7.19 -14.80 -2.17
C GLY A 44 7.52 -13.68 -1.18
N HIS A 45 8.13 -12.59 -1.62
CA HIS A 45 8.41 -11.41 -0.82
C HIS A 45 7.54 -10.23 -1.27
N LYS A 46 7.11 -9.40 -0.34
CA LYS A 46 6.34 -8.22 -0.70
C LYS A 46 7.25 -7.09 -1.12
N ASP A 47 7.03 -6.59 -2.31
CA ASP A 47 7.63 -5.40 -2.87
C ASP A 47 6.89 -4.14 -2.45
N VAL A 48 7.44 -2.99 -2.80
CA VAL A 48 6.86 -1.70 -2.46
C VAL A 48 6.70 -0.84 -3.71
N TYR A 49 5.49 -0.32 -3.91
CA TYR A 49 5.21 0.69 -4.91
C TYR A 49 4.68 1.96 -4.24
N ILE A 50 5.22 3.13 -4.63
CA ILE A 50 4.90 4.42 -4.02
C ILE A 50 4.53 5.40 -5.12
N THR A 51 3.31 5.94 -5.07
CA THR A 51 2.90 7.06 -5.91
C THR A 51 3.43 8.37 -5.37
N ASN A 52 3.63 9.34 -6.24
CA ASN A 52 4.33 10.55 -5.91
C ASN A 52 3.80 11.74 -6.72
N GLY A 53 3.82 12.90 -6.11
CA GLY A 53 3.53 14.16 -6.77
C GLY A 53 2.57 15.07 -6.01
N LEU A 54 2.83 16.36 -6.10
CA LEU A 54 1.97 17.42 -5.61
C LEU A 54 1.75 18.38 -6.77
N LEU A 55 0.49 18.63 -7.14
CA LEU A 55 0.17 19.43 -8.32
C LEU A 55 0.83 20.82 -8.28
N TYR A 56 0.85 21.44 -7.10
CA TYR A 56 1.55 22.69 -6.85
C TYR A 56 2.42 22.55 -5.61
N ASP A 57 3.69 22.93 -5.71
CA ASP A 57 4.62 22.89 -4.59
C ASP A 57 4.36 24.05 -3.62
N ILE A 58 3.42 23.84 -2.72
CA ILE A 58 3.04 24.79 -1.66
C ILE A 58 4.08 24.93 -0.54
N ARG A 59 5.22 24.25 -0.64
CA ARG A 59 6.32 24.33 0.34
C ARG A 59 7.55 25.03 -0.25
N ASN A 60 7.46 25.53 -1.46
CA ASN A 60 8.54 26.24 -2.09
C ASN A 60 8.67 27.64 -1.50
N THR A 61 9.69 27.84 -0.66
CA THR A 61 9.90 29.11 0.05
C THR A 61 10.18 30.28 -0.87
N ASP A 62 10.69 30.05 -2.08
CA ASP A 62 10.91 31.10 -3.05
C ASP A 62 9.61 31.46 -3.78
N ALA A 63 8.77 30.48 -4.07
CA ALA A 63 7.42 30.72 -4.57
C ALA A 63 6.55 31.44 -3.53
N ASP A 64 6.65 31.10 -2.25
CA ASP A 64 5.95 31.82 -1.17
C ASP A 64 6.28 33.30 -1.16
N LYS A 65 7.55 33.68 -1.35
CA LYS A 65 7.96 35.08 -1.46
C LYS A 65 7.36 35.76 -2.69
N GLN A 66 7.34 35.07 -3.83
CA GLN A 66 6.74 35.61 -5.06
C GLN A 66 5.24 35.80 -4.90
N VAL A 67 4.54 34.83 -4.32
CA VAL A 67 3.10 34.94 -3.99
C VAL A 67 2.85 36.10 -3.05
N ALA A 68 3.61 36.21 -1.94
CA ALA A 68 3.47 37.29 -0.99
C ALA A 68 3.68 38.68 -1.63
N GLN A 69 4.70 38.82 -2.48
CA GLN A 69 4.96 40.05 -3.23
C GLN A 69 3.81 40.36 -4.18
N TYR A 70 3.36 39.39 -4.99
CA TYR A 70 2.24 39.59 -5.92
C TYR A 70 0.98 40.05 -5.19
N VAL A 71 0.63 39.39 -4.08
CA VAL A 71 -0.54 39.73 -3.28
C VAL A 71 -0.45 41.12 -2.68
N SER A 72 0.74 41.51 -2.19
CA SER A 72 1.02 42.86 -1.67
C SER A 72 0.89 43.94 -2.75
N ASP A 73 1.50 43.71 -3.88
CA ASP A 73 1.47 44.69 -5.02
C ASP A 73 0.04 44.85 -5.56
N PHE A 74 -0.69 43.71 -5.69
CA PHE A 74 -2.09 43.75 -6.10
C PHE A 74 -2.95 44.53 -5.11
N ALA A 75 -2.80 44.27 -3.80
CA ALA A 75 -3.59 44.98 -2.78
C ALA A 75 -3.32 46.48 -2.78
N ASN A 76 -2.06 46.91 -2.91
CA ASN A 76 -1.66 48.29 -2.95
C ASN A 76 -2.23 48.99 -4.21
N ASP A 77 -2.14 48.35 -5.37
CA ASP A 77 -2.67 48.89 -6.64
C ASP A 77 -4.21 49.01 -6.60
N TRP A 78 -4.85 47.97 -6.02
CA TRP A 78 -6.32 47.94 -5.87
C TRP A 78 -6.80 49.11 -4.97
N VAL A 79 -6.19 49.30 -3.80
CA VAL A 79 -6.52 50.39 -2.88
C VAL A 79 -6.29 51.76 -3.53
N ALA A 80 -5.19 51.94 -4.29
CA ALA A 80 -4.92 53.17 -5.00
C ALA A 80 -5.98 53.51 -6.06
N LYS A 81 -6.53 52.51 -6.71
CA LYS A 81 -7.59 52.66 -7.74
C LYS A 81 -8.99 52.81 -7.14
N HIS A 82 -9.20 52.40 -5.87
CA HIS A 82 -10.52 52.41 -5.23
C HIS A 82 -10.46 53.17 -3.88
N PRO A 83 -10.10 54.44 -3.82
CA PRO A 83 -9.84 55.18 -2.58
C PRO A 83 -11.09 55.34 -1.68
N ASN A 84 -12.29 55.17 -2.25
CA ASN A 84 -13.56 55.28 -1.54
C ASN A 84 -14.25 53.87 -1.28
N ALA A 85 -13.53 52.79 -1.55
CA ALA A 85 -14.06 51.46 -1.22
C ALA A 85 -14.12 51.30 0.29
N GLY A 86 -15.23 50.75 0.79
CA GLY A 86 -15.33 50.29 2.19
C GLY A 86 -14.46 49.08 2.44
N ASP A 87 -14.68 48.41 3.59
CA ASP A 87 -13.98 47.18 3.93
C ASP A 87 -14.24 46.08 2.91
N VAL A 88 -13.22 45.66 2.17
CA VAL A 88 -13.27 44.59 1.19
C VAL A 88 -12.31 43.49 1.59
N LYS A 89 -12.76 42.24 1.53
CA LYS A 89 -11.90 41.11 1.79
C LYS A 89 -10.99 40.85 0.60
N LEU A 90 -9.71 40.67 0.86
CA LEU A 90 -8.70 40.43 -0.21
C LEU A 90 -9.11 39.26 -1.12
N PHE A 91 -9.63 38.17 -0.55
CA PHE A 91 -10.05 36.99 -1.30
C PHE A 91 -11.22 37.24 -2.29
N ASP A 92 -12.02 38.29 -2.08
CA ASP A 92 -13.15 38.62 -2.97
C ASP A 92 -12.67 39.35 -4.23
N ILE A 93 -11.47 39.88 -4.23
CA ILE A 93 -10.90 40.72 -5.31
C ILE A 93 -9.64 40.12 -5.94
N LEU A 94 -8.92 39.21 -5.22
CA LEU A 94 -7.69 38.62 -5.69
C LEU A 94 -7.98 37.56 -6.77
N ASP A 95 -7.22 37.63 -7.86
CA ASP A 95 -7.21 36.56 -8.87
C ASP A 95 -6.47 35.34 -8.32
N ILE A 96 -7.24 34.40 -7.83
CA ILE A 96 -6.72 33.15 -7.20
C ILE A 96 -5.97 32.32 -8.23
N ASP A 97 -6.46 32.20 -9.46
CA ASP A 97 -5.82 31.41 -10.51
C ASP A 97 -4.42 31.94 -10.84
N LYS A 98 -4.26 33.27 -10.94
CA LYS A 98 -2.96 33.88 -11.12
C LYS A 98 -2.05 33.66 -9.91
N THR A 99 -2.59 33.69 -8.72
CA THR A 99 -1.83 33.46 -7.50
C THR A 99 -1.30 32.01 -7.45
N ILE A 100 -2.16 31.05 -7.77
CA ILE A 100 -1.79 29.61 -7.81
C ILE A 100 -0.78 29.35 -8.94
N ALA A 101 -0.88 30.05 -10.08
CA ALA A 101 0.05 29.89 -11.21
C ALA A 101 1.51 30.32 -10.89
N LEU A 102 1.73 31.01 -9.77
CA LEU A 102 3.07 31.32 -9.29
C LEU A 102 3.75 30.14 -8.57
N LEU A 103 2.97 29.14 -8.16
CA LEU A 103 3.52 27.96 -7.50
C LEU A 103 4.11 27.00 -8.54
N PRO A 104 5.30 26.43 -8.29
CA PRO A 104 5.87 25.43 -9.18
C PRO A 104 4.96 24.20 -9.30
N SER A 105 4.87 23.67 -10.50
CA SER A 105 4.11 22.45 -10.81
C SER A 105 5.03 21.51 -11.60
N VAL A 106 5.60 20.52 -10.91
CA VAL A 106 6.59 19.60 -11.48
C VAL A 106 6.11 18.16 -11.26
N PRO A 107 5.84 17.40 -12.34
CA PRO A 107 5.49 16.01 -12.21
C PRO A 107 6.68 15.19 -11.70
N LEU A 108 6.43 14.26 -10.79
CA LEU A 108 7.46 13.44 -10.15
C LEU A 108 7.37 11.98 -10.59
N LYS A 109 8.54 11.30 -10.61
CA LYS A 109 8.62 9.87 -10.87
C LYS A 109 8.07 9.09 -9.67
N LYS A 110 7.44 7.95 -9.96
CA LYS A 110 6.98 6.98 -8.96
C LYS A 110 8.16 6.11 -8.51
N TYR A 111 8.00 5.44 -7.38
CA TYR A 111 9.04 4.56 -6.84
C TYR A 111 8.54 3.13 -6.74
N ALA A 112 9.34 2.20 -7.25
CA ALA A 112 9.17 0.78 -7.04
C ALA A 112 10.45 0.19 -6.42
N TYR A 113 10.27 -0.67 -5.42
CA TYR A 113 11.37 -1.35 -4.74
C TYR A 113 11.07 -2.84 -4.65
N LYS A 114 11.95 -3.63 -5.26
CA LYS A 114 11.93 -5.09 -5.12
C LYS A 114 12.54 -5.50 -3.78
N ASN A 115 11.85 -6.39 -3.08
CA ASN A 115 12.32 -7.01 -1.85
C ASN A 115 13.14 -8.25 -2.17
N ASN A 116 14.45 -8.18 -1.98
CA ASN A 116 15.37 -9.32 -2.22
C ASN A 116 15.45 -10.29 -1.03
N GLY A 117 14.55 -10.17 -0.05
CA GLY A 117 14.64 -10.88 1.22
C GLY A 117 15.65 -10.24 2.18
N SER A 118 15.70 -10.73 3.42
CA SER A 118 16.67 -10.30 4.45
C SER A 118 16.73 -8.77 4.67
N MET A 119 15.61 -8.07 4.53
CA MET A 119 15.48 -6.61 4.64
C MET A 119 16.28 -5.83 3.58
N GLN A 120 16.64 -6.45 2.48
CA GLN A 120 17.31 -5.80 1.36
C GLN A 120 16.30 -5.45 0.28
N PHE A 121 16.36 -4.21 -0.19
CA PHE A 121 15.49 -3.72 -1.27
C PHE A 121 16.35 -3.08 -2.37
N SER A 122 15.96 -3.33 -3.60
CA SER A 122 16.54 -2.70 -4.79
C SER A 122 15.51 -1.77 -5.41
N LYS A 123 15.90 -0.53 -5.74
CA LYS A 123 15.04 0.36 -6.52
C LYS A 123 14.96 -0.16 -7.95
N VAL A 124 13.76 -0.47 -8.40
CA VAL A 124 13.50 -1.10 -9.72
C VAL A 124 12.52 -0.30 -10.57
N SER A 125 12.27 0.97 -10.22
CA SER A 125 11.28 1.79 -10.93
C SER A 125 11.53 1.85 -12.43
N GLU A 126 12.79 2.04 -12.86
CA GLU A 126 13.17 2.10 -14.28
C GLU A 126 13.13 0.72 -14.93
N ASP A 127 13.67 -0.30 -14.26
CA ASP A 127 13.75 -1.67 -14.78
C ASP A 127 12.35 -2.27 -15.01
N TRP A 128 11.38 -1.89 -14.19
CA TRP A 128 9.98 -2.33 -14.29
C TRP A 128 9.08 -1.39 -15.11
N GLY A 129 9.65 -0.33 -15.69
CA GLY A 129 8.89 0.65 -16.48
C GLY A 129 7.89 1.49 -15.67
N LEU A 130 8.11 1.62 -14.35
CA LEU A 130 7.20 2.27 -13.41
C LEU A 130 7.63 3.71 -13.04
N ASP A 131 8.57 4.30 -13.77
CA ASP A 131 9.17 5.59 -13.45
C ASP A 131 8.55 6.78 -14.20
N HIS A 132 7.43 6.59 -14.87
CA HIS A 132 6.73 7.68 -15.57
C HIS A 132 6.38 8.82 -14.62
N ALA A 133 6.78 10.04 -14.97
CA ALA A 133 6.54 11.22 -14.15
C ALA A 133 5.10 11.73 -14.31
N SER A 134 4.40 11.92 -13.20
CA SER A 134 3.02 12.45 -13.17
C SER A 134 2.71 12.99 -11.77
N PHE A 135 1.51 13.51 -11.58
CA PHE A 135 0.99 13.87 -10.27
C PHE A 135 0.09 12.73 -9.77
N SER A 136 0.70 11.65 -9.30
CA SER A 136 0.00 10.44 -8.89
C SER A 136 -0.35 10.46 -7.41
N ASN A 137 -1.58 10.10 -7.06
CA ASN A 137 -2.01 10.01 -5.67
C ASN A 137 -2.53 8.61 -5.31
N GLY A 138 -3.77 8.26 -5.63
CA GLY A 138 -4.32 6.94 -5.35
C GLY A 138 -3.70 5.86 -6.24
N ALA A 139 -3.52 4.66 -5.70
CA ALA A 139 -3.17 3.49 -6.48
C ALA A 139 -3.80 2.23 -5.89
N ALA A 140 -4.11 1.28 -6.74
CA ALA A 140 -4.63 -0.04 -6.40
C ALA A 140 -3.92 -1.11 -7.22
N TYR A 141 -4.02 -2.36 -6.77
CA TYR A 141 -3.50 -3.49 -7.49
C TYR A 141 -4.54 -4.61 -7.61
N ALA A 142 -4.48 -5.34 -8.69
CA ALA A 142 -5.25 -6.56 -8.96
C ALA A 142 -4.53 -7.34 -10.05
N ASP A 143 -4.81 -8.62 -10.14
CA ASP A 143 -4.58 -9.40 -11.34
C ASP A 143 -5.82 -9.15 -12.22
N LEU A 144 -5.68 -8.34 -13.27
CA LEU A 144 -6.80 -7.81 -14.06
C LEU A 144 -7.20 -8.73 -15.22
N ASP A 145 -6.25 -9.47 -15.77
CA ASP A 145 -6.45 -10.39 -16.88
C ASP A 145 -6.41 -11.87 -16.47
N LEU A 146 -6.17 -12.12 -15.19
CA LEU A 146 -6.15 -13.44 -14.56
C LEU A 146 -5.01 -14.35 -15.08
N ASP A 147 -3.91 -13.76 -15.45
CA ASP A 147 -2.71 -14.48 -15.89
C ASP A 147 -1.81 -14.91 -14.73
N GLY A 148 -2.05 -14.38 -13.53
CA GLY A 148 -1.38 -14.80 -12.28
C GLY A 148 -0.29 -13.86 -11.83
N ASP A 149 -0.18 -12.69 -12.41
CA ASP A 149 0.64 -11.63 -11.87
C ASP A 149 -0.20 -10.40 -11.44
N ILE A 150 0.39 -9.48 -10.73
CA ILE A 150 -0.34 -8.37 -10.12
C ILE A 150 -0.08 -7.08 -10.90
N ASP A 151 -1.16 -6.54 -11.48
CA ASP A 151 -1.18 -5.26 -12.18
C ASP A 151 -1.39 -4.07 -11.25
N LEU A 152 -1.08 -2.88 -11.76
CA LEU A 152 -1.25 -1.63 -11.07
C LEU A 152 -2.24 -0.71 -11.79
N VAL A 153 -3.11 -0.07 -11.00
CA VAL A 153 -3.98 1.02 -11.45
C VAL A 153 -3.61 2.27 -10.66
N VAL A 154 -3.22 3.34 -11.36
CA VAL A 154 -2.71 4.56 -10.74
C VAL A 154 -3.54 5.75 -11.16
N ASN A 155 -4.10 6.45 -10.17
CA ASN A 155 -4.83 7.68 -10.39
C ASN A 155 -3.90 8.88 -10.42
N ASN A 156 -4.07 9.73 -11.44
CA ASN A 156 -3.29 10.94 -11.65
C ASN A 156 -4.18 12.18 -11.54
N ILE A 157 -3.60 13.28 -11.05
CA ILE A 157 -4.24 14.61 -11.06
C ILE A 157 -3.99 15.24 -12.43
N ASN A 158 -5.05 15.72 -13.09
CA ASN A 158 -5.00 16.40 -14.39
C ASN A 158 -4.35 15.57 -15.53
N SER A 159 -4.30 14.26 -15.37
CA SER A 159 -3.81 13.33 -16.38
C SER A 159 -4.67 12.06 -16.39
N PRO A 160 -4.69 11.30 -17.49
CA PRO A 160 -5.42 10.04 -17.54
C PRO A 160 -4.98 9.05 -16.45
N LEU A 161 -5.90 8.18 -16.07
CA LEU A 161 -5.61 6.99 -15.28
C LEU A 161 -4.55 6.13 -16.00
N GLU A 162 -3.59 5.61 -15.28
CA GLU A 162 -2.65 4.61 -15.79
C GLU A 162 -3.07 3.23 -15.35
N ILE A 163 -3.14 2.30 -16.31
CA ILE A 163 -3.24 0.87 -16.06
C ILE A 163 -1.92 0.29 -16.53
N LEU A 164 -1.18 -0.31 -15.62
CA LEU A 164 0.15 -0.85 -15.83
C LEU A 164 0.04 -2.36 -15.69
N GLU A 165 0.02 -3.02 -16.85
CA GLU A 165 0.03 -4.47 -16.97
C GLU A 165 1.41 -4.99 -16.54
N ASN A 166 1.41 -5.99 -15.68
CA ASN A 166 2.59 -6.74 -15.32
C ASN A 166 2.80 -7.80 -16.42
N THR A 167 3.96 -7.85 -16.98
CA THR A 167 4.29 -8.77 -18.08
C THR A 167 5.39 -9.74 -17.68
N GLN A 168 5.42 -10.12 -16.41
CA GLN A 168 6.41 -11.06 -15.90
C GLN A 168 6.19 -12.43 -16.55
N ASP A 169 7.30 -13.13 -16.82
CA ASP A 169 7.24 -14.48 -17.36
C ASP A 169 6.66 -15.45 -16.29
N PRO A 170 5.44 -15.99 -16.47
CA PRO A 170 4.79 -16.87 -15.49
C PRO A 170 5.54 -18.20 -15.29
N ILE A 171 6.54 -18.51 -16.13
CA ILE A 171 7.32 -19.75 -16.02
C ILE A 171 8.33 -19.70 -14.86
N THR A 172 8.67 -18.52 -14.38
CA THR A 172 9.75 -18.35 -13.40
C THR A 172 9.30 -18.49 -11.95
N HIS A 173 8.05 -18.14 -11.65
CA HIS A 173 7.50 -18.18 -10.28
C HIS A 173 6.04 -18.64 -10.29
N ASN A 174 5.66 -19.35 -9.26
CA ASN A 174 4.30 -19.87 -9.08
C ASN A 174 3.50 -19.00 -8.12
N PHE A 175 2.19 -19.06 -8.23
CA PHE A 175 1.27 -18.36 -7.33
C PHE A 175 0.10 -19.24 -6.85
N VAL A 176 -0.61 -18.76 -5.84
CA VAL A 176 -1.89 -19.29 -5.38
C VAL A 176 -2.88 -18.15 -5.27
N GLY A 177 -3.95 -18.23 -6.03
CA GLY A 177 -5.07 -17.29 -5.98
C GLY A 177 -6.25 -17.86 -5.21
N LEU A 178 -6.91 -17.06 -4.37
CA LEU A 178 -8.11 -17.45 -3.63
C LEU A 178 -9.15 -16.34 -3.67
N GLN A 179 -10.39 -16.74 -3.91
CA GLN A 179 -11.55 -15.89 -3.72
C GLN A 179 -12.42 -16.48 -2.60
N LEU A 180 -12.54 -15.77 -1.47
CA LEU A 180 -13.39 -16.21 -0.37
C LEU A 180 -14.83 -15.83 -0.64
N VAL A 181 -15.68 -16.85 -0.83
CA VAL A 181 -17.10 -16.68 -1.12
C VAL A 181 -17.90 -16.71 0.20
N PRO A 182 -18.59 -15.60 0.56
CA PRO A 182 -19.44 -15.57 1.74
C PRO A 182 -20.54 -16.65 1.72
N THR A 183 -20.94 -17.11 2.91
CA THR A 183 -22.05 -18.05 3.10
C THR A 183 -23.03 -17.53 4.16
N GLN A 184 -24.11 -18.24 4.41
CA GLN A 184 -25.05 -17.85 5.50
C GLN A 184 -24.36 -17.85 6.88
N ASP A 185 -23.45 -18.79 7.12
CA ASP A 185 -22.72 -18.88 8.39
C ASP A 185 -21.63 -17.81 8.50
N ILE A 186 -21.08 -17.37 7.38
CA ILE A 186 -20.02 -16.37 7.29
C ILE A 186 -20.41 -15.36 6.21
N PRO A 187 -21.30 -14.41 6.52
CA PRO A 187 -21.84 -13.47 5.52
C PRO A 187 -20.82 -12.38 5.09
N ASN A 188 -19.71 -12.25 5.82
CA ASN A 188 -18.65 -11.33 5.51
C ASN A 188 -17.28 -11.97 5.72
N THR A 189 -16.47 -11.98 4.69
CA THR A 189 -15.10 -12.52 4.71
C THR A 189 -14.04 -11.45 4.91
N SER A 190 -14.39 -10.16 4.86
CA SER A 190 -13.45 -9.05 5.09
C SER A 190 -12.83 -9.15 6.49
N GLY A 191 -11.51 -8.98 6.58
CA GLY A 191 -10.75 -9.21 7.81
C GLY A 191 -10.38 -10.69 8.04
N ALA A 192 -10.69 -11.58 7.11
CA ALA A 192 -10.21 -12.95 7.17
C ALA A 192 -8.68 -12.99 7.10
N LYS A 193 -8.09 -13.81 7.98
CA LYS A 193 -6.65 -14.00 8.07
C LYS A 193 -6.29 -15.33 7.44
N VAL A 194 -5.46 -15.25 6.38
CA VAL A 194 -5.12 -16.42 5.56
C VAL A 194 -3.65 -16.70 5.67
N THR A 195 -3.32 -17.93 6.05
CA THR A 195 -1.95 -18.43 6.16
C THR A 195 -1.76 -19.62 5.22
N LEU A 196 -0.77 -19.52 4.34
CA LEU A 196 -0.39 -20.56 3.41
C LEU A 196 0.90 -21.23 3.90
N PHE A 197 0.96 -22.55 3.82
CA PHE A 197 2.08 -23.38 4.25
C PHE A 197 2.60 -24.20 3.08
N ALA A 198 3.91 -24.14 2.82
CA ALA A 198 4.62 -24.98 1.85
C ALA A 198 6.01 -25.34 2.39
N GLY A 199 6.21 -26.58 2.82
CA GLY A 199 7.43 -27.02 3.50
C GLY A 199 7.70 -26.21 4.76
N GLN A 200 8.83 -25.52 4.78
CA GLN A 200 9.20 -24.62 5.89
C GLN A 200 8.80 -23.15 5.67
N GLN A 201 8.25 -22.83 4.51
CA GLN A 201 7.84 -21.48 4.17
C GLN A 201 6.39 -21.25 4.58
N VAL A 202 6.13 -20.02 5.02
CA VAL A 202 4.81 -19.59 5.48
C VAL A 202 4.55 -18.19 4.98
N TRP A 203 3.41 -18.00 4.32
CA TRP A 203 2.92 -16.69 3.87
C TRP A 203 1.64 -16.33 4.60
N TYR A 204 1.47 -15.05 4.83
CA TYR A 204 0.30 -14.52 5.51
C TYR A 204 -0.28 -13.32 4.79
N LYS A 205 -1.60 -13.31 4.65
CA LYS A 205 -2.37 -12.15 4.20
C LYS A 205 -3.63 -11.97 5.04
N GLU A 206 -4.02 -10.73 5.24
CA GLU A 206 -5.33 -10.36 5.76
C GLU A 206 -6.16 -9.79 4.61
N LEU A 207 -7.40 -10.26 4.48
CA LEU A 207 -8.33 -9.79 3.46
C LEU A 207 -8.85 -8.42 3.84
N SER A 208 -8.27 -7.39 3.24
CA SER A 208 -8.67 -6.00 3.39
C SER A 208 -8.69 -5.33 2.03
N ALA A 209 -9.82 -4.74 1.67
CA ALA A 209 -9.93 -3.97 0.44
C ALA A 209 -9.21 -2.62 0.53
N THR A 210 -9.25 -1.98 1.69
CA THR A 210 -8.65 -0.65 1.89
C THR A 210 -7.13 -0.75 1.93
N ARG A 211 -6.47 -0.24 0.90
CA ARG A 211 -5.01 -0.21 0.75
C ARG A 211 -4.61 1.03 -0.04
N GLY A 212 -3.49 1.65 0.37
CA GLY A 212 -3.01 2.88 -0.24
C GLY A 212 -3.83 4.12 0.13
N TYR A 213 -3.49 5.24 -0.46
CA TYR A 213 -4.17 6.53 -0.23
C TYR A 213 -5.48 6.60 -1.00
N ALA A 214 -6.59 6.82 -0.29
CA ALA A 214 -7.95 6.95 -0.86
C ALA A 214 -8.27 5.86 -1.92
N SER A 215 -7.83 4.63 -1.66
CA SER A 215 -7.85 3.54 -2.64
C SER A 215 -8.33 2.22 -2.02
N ALA A 216 -8.79 1.34 -2.88
CA ALA A 216 -9.13 -0.04 -2.54
C ALA A 216 -8.58 -0.98 -3.63
N SER A 217 -7.94 -2.06 -3.20
CA SER A 217 -7.40 -3.09 -4.07
C SER A 217 -8.34 -4.31 -4.15
N SER A 218 -8.05 -5.24 -5.05
CA SER A 218 -8.81 -6.48 -5.19
C SER A 218 -8.96 -7.21 -3.86
N GLN A 219 -10.12 -7.82 -3.65
CA GLN A 219 -10.38 -8.72 -2.53
C GLN A 219 -9.94 -10.17 -2.81
N ASN A 220 -9.43 -10.45 -4.00
CA ASN A 220 -8.78 -11.71 -4.25
C ASN A 220 -7.48 -11.80 -3.45
N ILE A 221 -7.26 -12.95 -2.83
CA ILE A 221 -6.03 -13.22 -2.10
C ILE A 221 -5.06 -13.85 -3.10
N HIS A 222 -3.93 -13.21 -3.28
CA HIS A 222 -2.87 -13.68 -4.16
C HIS A 222 -1.60 -13.90 -3.34
N PHE A 223 -1.00 -15.07 -3.47
CA PHE A 223 0.30 -15.40 -2.88
C PHE A 223 1.27 -15.78 -3.98
N GLY A 224 2.32 -15.01 -4.19
CA GLY A 224 3.50 -15.51 -4.88
C GLY A 224 4.17 -16.57 -3.99
N ILE A 225 4.52 -17.69 -4.55
CA ILE A 225 5.15 -18.79 -3.83
C ILE A 225 6.52 -19.17 -4.39
N GLY A 226 7.06 -18.31 -5.25
CA GLY A 226 8.36 -18.50 -5.87
C GLY A 226 8.42 -19.81 -6.67
N LYS A 227 9.44 -20.59 -6.43
CA LYS A 227 9.69 -21.87 -7.13
C LYS A 227 9.00 -23.08 -6.48
N ASN A 228 8.13 -22.86 -5.47
CA ASN A 228 7.42 -23.98 -4.87
C ASN A 228 6.38 -24.54 -5.84
N THR A 229 6.39 -25.85 -6.04
CA THR A 229 5.49 -26.57 -6.94
C THR A 229 4.34 -27.25 -6.24
N ALA A 230 4.26 -27.12 -4.91
CA ALA A 230 3.20 -27.68 -4.10
C ALA A 230 2.96 -26.84 -2.83
N VAL A 231 1.73 -26.87 -2.35
CA VAL A 231 1.29 -26.22 -1.10
C VAL A 231 0.71 -27.29 -0.19
N ASP A 232 1.17 -27.31 1.07
CA ASP A 232 0.71 -28.32 2.06
C ASP A 232 -0.71 -28.03 2.53
N SER A 233 -1.00 -26.78 2.84
CA SER A 233 -2.33 -26.36 3.30
C SER A 233 -2.48 -24.84 3.37
N ILE A 234 -3.74 -24.41 3.47
CA ILE A 234 -4.12 -23.05 3.79
C ILE A 234 -5.00 -23.06 5.03
N ALA A 235 -4.66 -22.21 6.00
CA ALA A 235 -5.49 -21.97 7.17
C ALA A 235 -6.14 -20.59 7.07
N ILE A 236 -7.46 -20.53 7.25
CA ILE A 236 -8.25 -19.32 7.23
C ILE A 236 -8.89 -19.12 8.59
N ILE A 237 -8.73 -17.93 9.16
CA ILE A 237 -9.40 -17.51 10.39
C ILE A 237 -10.32 -16.37 10.03
N TYR A 238 -11.62 -16.56 10.23
CA TYR A 238 -12.64 -15.56 9.96
C TYR A 238 -12.84 -14.63 11.17
N PRO A 239 -13.25 -13.37 10.97
CA PRO A 239 -13.47 -12.41 12.06
C PRO A 239 -14.45 -12.85 13.12
N ILE A 240 -15.41 -13.69 12.76
CA ILE A 240 -16.40 -14.28 13.70
C ILE A 240 -15.85 -15.43 14.54
N GLY A 241 -14.53 -15.71 14.48
CA GLY A 241 -13.88 -16.76 15.27
C GLY A 241 -13.96 -18.16 14.68
N GLY A 242 -14.41 -18.33 13.44
CA GLY A 242 -14.36 -19.60 12.71
C GLY A 242 -12.99 -19.86 12.10
N LYS A 243 -12.57 -21.13 12.04
CA LYS A 243 -11.36 -21.58 11.37
C LYS A 243 -11.69 -22.59 10.28
N GLN A 244 -11.11 -22.42 9.12
CA GLN A 244 -11.15 -23.35 7.99
C GLN A 244 -9.73 -23.77 7.62
N THR A 245 -9.55 -25.04 7.28
CA THR A 245 -8.27 -25.54 6.73
C THR A 245 -8.54 -26.23 5.40
N ILE A 246 -7.78 -25.87 4.40
CA ILE A 246 -7.87 -26.39 3.04
C ILE A 246 -6.58 -27.16 2.76
N LYS A 247 -6.74 -28.36 2.22
CA LYS A 247 -5.66 -29.20 1.70
C LYS A 247 -5.86 -29.39 0.19
N ASN A 248 -4.87 -29.89 -0.50
CA ASN A 248 -4.87 -30.09 -1.94
C ASN A 248 -5.14 -28.80 -2.70
N VAL A 249 -4.35 -27.78 -2.36
CA VAL A 249 -4.39 -26.45 -2.98
C VAL A 249 -3.77 -26.53 -4.38
N SER A 250 -4.49 -26.07 -5.40
CA SER A 250 -3.93 -25.92 -6.74
C SER A 250 -3.06 -24.68 -6.81
N ILE A 251 -1.96 -24.74 -7.55
CA ILE A 251 -1.11 -23.59 -7.86
C ILE A 251 -1.46 -23.04 -9.25
N ASN A 252 -1.02 -21.82 -9.52
CA ASN A 252 -1.18 -21.13 -10.81
C ASN A 252 -2.64 -21.03 -11.25
N THR A 253 -3.53 -20.79 -10.29
CA THR A 253 -4.95 -20.59 -10.58
C THR A 253 -5.64 -19.89 -9.39
N TYR A 254 -6.75 -19.21 -9.71
CA TYR A 254 -7.67 -18.70 -8.68
C TYR A 254 -8.73 -19.75 -8.35
N GLN A 255 -8.93 -19.99 -7.07
CA GLN A 255 -9.88 -20.95 -6.54
C GLN A 255 -10.94 -20.25 -5.70
N GLU A 256 -12.20 -20.53 -5.96
CA GLU A 256 -13.30 -20.11 -5.10
C GLU A 256 -13.37 -21.00 -3.85
N ILE A 257 -13.32 -20.39 -2.69
CA ILE A 257 -13.40 -21.05 -1.40
C ILE A 257 -14.66 -20.58 -0.68
N SER A 258 -15.67 -21.44 -0.61
CA SER A 258 -16.85 -21.17 0.20
C SER A 258 -16.45 -21.08 1.68
N ALA A 259 -16.80 -19.99 2.33
CA ALA A 259 -16.46 -19.73 3.72
C ALA A 259 -17.21 -20.71 4.65
N LEU A 260 -16.46 -21.58 5.34
CA LEU A 260 -16.99 -22.61 6.24
C LEU A 260 -16.27 -22.60 7.58
N ILE A 261 -16.99 -23.01 8.64
CA ILE A 261 -16.41 -23.18 9.96
C ILE A 261 -16.17 -24.67 10.21
N ASN A 262 -14.91 -25.11 10.03
CA ASN A 262 -14.53 -26.49 10.36
C ASN A 262 -14.27 -26.69 11.86
N SER A 263 -13.86 -25.61 12.56
CA SER A 263 -13.69 -25.59 14.02
C SER A 263 -13.87 -24.17 14.55
N ARG A 264 -14.45 -24.06 15.75
CA ARG A 264 -14.51 -22.76 16.46
C ARG A 264 -13.25 -22.60 17.30
N ILE A 265 -12.64 -21.42 17.24
CA ILE A 265 -11.59 -21.03 18.17
C ILE A 265 -12.31 -20.80 19.51
N ALA A 266 -12.00 -21.59 20.52
CA ALA A 266 -12.50 -21.32 21.85
C ALA A 266 -12.04 -19.92 22.27
N PRO A 267 -12.92 -19.07 22.88
CA PRO A 267 -12.50 -17.78 23.38
C PRO A 267 -11.35 -18.00 24.38
N THR A 268 -10.19 -17.48 24.09
CA THR A 268 -9.08 -17.45 25.04
C THR A 268 -9.56 -16.66 26.25
N LYS A 269 -9.80 -17.31 27.38
CA LYS A 269 -9.87 -16.63 28.67
C LYS A 269 -8.54 -15.90 28.81
N THR A 270 -8.60 -14.59 28.92
CA THR A 270 -7.45 -13.78 29.30
C THR A 270 -7.11 -14.08 30.76
N ASP A 271 -6.46 -15.20 31.00
CA ASP A 271 -5.82 -15.47 32.28
C ASP A 271 -4.60 -14.55 32.39
N LYS A 272 -4.71 -13.58 33.24
CA LYS A 272 -3.66 -12.56 33.51
C LYS A 272 -2.36 -13.14 34.11
N ASN A 273 -2.24 -14.44 34.24
CA ASN A 273 -1.11 -15.12 34.90
C ASN A 273 -0.68 -16.41 34.21
N ASN A 274 -0.26 -16.37 32.95
CA ASN A 274 0.44 -17.52 32.39
C ASN A 274 1.72 -17.12 31.67
N THR A 275 2.83 -17.49 32.28
CA THR A 275 4.14 -17.64 31.64
C THR A 275 4.01 -18.64 30.51
N ILE A 276 4.28 -18.20 29.30
CA ILE A 276 4.15 -18.97 28.06
C ILE A 276 5.22 -20.05 28.04
N GLY A 277 4.81 -21.31 28.12
CA GLY A 277 5.64 -22.48 27.82
C GLY A 277 5.93 -22.55 26.32
N GLU A 278 7.20 -22.68 25.99
CA GLU A 278 7.72 -22.83 24.63
C GLU A 278 7.24 -24.15 24.02
N ASN A 279 6.72 -24.10 22.80
CA ASN A 279 6.50 -25.13 21.79
C ASN A 279 5.05 -25.30 21.30
N SER A 280 4.46 -24.24 20.79
CA SER A 280 3.44 -24.35 19.75
C SER A 280 3.66 -23.23 18.73
N LEU A 281 3.68 -23.57 17.45
CA LEU A 281 3.62 -22.60 16.36
C LEU A 281 2.28 -21.86 16.44
N HIS A 282 2.18 -20.89 17.34
CA HIS A 282 1.03 -20.01 17.40
C HIS A 282 1.03 -19.10 16.17
N PRO A 283 -0.11 -18.95 15.48
CA PRO A 283 -0.24 -17.99 14.39
C PRO A 283 0.27 -16.58 14.75
N GLU A 284 0.16 -16.19 16.01
CA GLU A 284 0.66 -14.92 16.54
C GLU A 284 2.17 -14.72 16.39
N LYS A 285 2.98 -15.80 16.36
CA LYS A 285 4.42 -15.72 16.08
C LYS A 285 4.71 -15.49 14.60
N ILE A 286 3.78 -15.84 13.71
CA ILE A 286 3.88 -15.66 12.26
C ILE A 286 3.54 -14.20 11.89
N PHE A 287 2.66 -13.54 12.66
CA PHE A 287 2.30 -12.13 12.50
C PHE A 287 3.50 -11.15 12.58
N ASN A 288 4.64 -11.64 12.98
CA ASN A 288 5.75 -10.82 13.41
C ASN A 288 6.74 -10.42 12.29
N ARG A 289 6.40 -10.57 11.00
CA ARG A 289 7.32 -10.25 9.89
C ARG A 289 6.76 -9.29 8.85
N PHE A 290 5.83 -8.42 9.22
CA PHE A 290 5.23 -7.50 8.25
C PHE A 290 5.78 -6.09 8.36
N PHE A 291 5.93 -5.46 7.20
CA PHE A 291 6.28 -4.06 7.06
C PHE A 291 5.00 -3.23 6.96
N THR A 292 5.01 -2.07 7.56
CA THR A 292 4.00 -1.03 7.33
C THR A 292 4.74 0.24 6.96
N ILE A 293 4.39 0.84 5.84
CA ILE A 293 4.90 2.15 5.45
C ILE A 293 3.87 3.18 5.88
N ILE A 294 4.31 4.16 6.65
CA ILE A 294 3.54 5.33 7.01
C ILE A 294 4.14 6.49 6.24
N THR A 295 3.37 7.05 5.32
CA THR A 295 3.71 8.31 4.65
C THR A 295 3.31 9.48 5.54
N PRO A 296 4.05 10.59 5.54
CA PRO A 296 3.79 11.74 6.38
C PRO A 296 2.48 12.46 6.07
#